data_13f30ef0ddc25bbae7924832361e1aa0
#
_entry.id   13f30ef0ddc25bbae7924832361e1aa0
#
_cell.length_a   1.000
_cell.length_b   1.000
_cell.length_c   1.000
_cell.angle_alpha   90.00
_cell.angle_beta   90.00
_cell.angle_gamma   90.00
#
_symmetry.space_group_name_H-M   'P 1'
#
loop_
_entity.id
_entity.type
_entity.pdbx_description
1 polymer ?
#
loop_
_entity_poly.entity_id
_entity_poly.type
_entity_poly.pdbx_seq_one_letter_code
_entity_poly.pdbx_strand_id
1 'polypeptide(L)'
;IRGMYAGDASRKKTLIDYGFRLPSSKDNRPLKFDEFEERVGQTIYTSATPGDYEKENSDKIVEQIIRPTGLIDPVVEVRPITEVKGNLSTGLGASKSQVFDFIDETEKVVKNGGRVIATTLTKKMAEDLSEYLKEKGVKAEYLHSEIKTIDRIDILTNFRKGKFDCLVGVNLLREGLDLPEVEFIGILDADKEGFLRSDTSLIQTIGRAARNIL
;
A
#
# COMPACT_ATOMS: atom_id res chain seq x y z
N ILE A 1 7.79 6.35 17.99
CA ILE A 1 7.99 7.02 19.28
C ILE A 1 8.01 8.53 19.10
N ARG A 2 8.80 9.10 18.15
CA ARG A 2 8.85 10.57 17.93
C ARG A 2 7.46 11.20 17.82
N GLY A 3 6.56 10.64 17.03
CA GLY A 3 5.20 11.16 16.83
C GLY A 3 4.25 10.96 18.04
N MET A 4 4.53 10.00 18.90
CA MET A 4 3.64 9.68 20.03
C MET A 4 3.60 10.80 21.07
N TYR A 5 4.74 11.35 21.44
CA TYR A 5 4.82 12.42 22.46
C TYR A 5 4.05 13.67 22.03
N ALA A 6 4.32 14.15 20.83
CA ALA A 6 3.68 15.38 20.33
C ALA A 6 2.16 15.20 20.16
N GLY A 7 1.72 14.06 19.63
CA GLY A 7 0.29 13.75 19.46
C GLY A 7 -0.46 13.62 20.78
N ASP A 8 0.13 12.95 21.78
CA ASP A 8 -0.47 12.82 23.11
C ASP A 8 -0.52 14.17 23.84
N ALA A 9 0.55 14.97 23.77
CA ALA A 9 0.60 16.28 24.37
C ALA A 9 -0.45 17.25 23.78
N SER A 10 -0.60 17.27 22.46
CA SER A 10 -1.60 18.08 21.78
C SER A 10 -3.02 17.69 22.19
N ARG A 11 -3.33 16.40 22.16
CA ARG A 11 -4.63 15.87 22.57
C ARG A 11 -4.96 16.21 24.02
N LYS A 12 -4.00 16.01 24.94
CA LYS A 12 -4.20 16.30 26.38
C LYS A 12 -4.40 17.78 26.63
N LYS A 13 -3.64 18.64 25.94
CA LYS A 13 -3.81 20.09 26.02
C LYS A 13 -5.27 20.46 25.69
N THR A 14 -5.79 20.02 24.56
CA THR A 14 -7.18 20.29 24.16
C THR A 14 -8.17 19.79 25.22
N LEU A 15 -8.00 18.57 25.72
CA LEU A 15 -8.92 18.03 26.75
C LEU A 15 -8.88 18.76 28.09
N ILE A 16 -7.72 19.34 28.46
CA ILE A 16 -7.58 20.15 29.67
C ILE A 16 -8.24 21.52 29.45
N ASP A 17 -7.96 22.15 28.30
CA ASP A 17 -8.50 23.47 27.96
C ASP A 17 -10.03 23.48 27.93
N TYR A 18 -10.64 22.35 27.56
CA TYR A 18 -12.11 22.16 27.58
C TYR A 18 -12.65 21.53 28.89
N GLY A 19 -11.82 21.34 29.91
CA GLY A 19 -12.26 20.82 31.21
C GLY A 19 -12.53 19.31 31.29
N PHE A 20 -12.22 18.55 30.24
CA PHE A 20 -12.41 17.07 30.22
C PHE A 20 -11.31 16.31 30.95
N ARG A 21 -10.17 16.95 31.24
CA ARG A 21 -9.06 16.35 31.99
C ARG A 21 -8.43 17.36 32.94
N LEU A 22 -7.89 16.84 34.04
CA LEU A 22 -7.11 17.65 34.99
C LEU A 22 -5.73 17.98 34.41
N PRO A 23 -5.12 19.11 34.81
CA PRO A 23 -3.77 19.50 34.40
C PRO A 23 -2.70 18.42 34.65
N SER A 24 -2.81 17.66 35.75
CA SER A 24 -1.93 16.56 36.12
C SER A 24 -1.92 15.39 35.10
N SER A 25 -2.90 15.32 34.19
CA SER A 25 -2.90 14.32 33.13
C SER A 25 -1.70 14.43 32.18
N LYS A 26 -1.00 15.59 32.18
CA LYS A 26 0.23 15.82 31.44
C LYS A 26 1.41 14.99 31.95
N ASP A 27 1.39 14.57 33.21
CA ASP A 27 2.48 13.82 33.85
C ASP A 27 2.54 12.38 33.35
N ASN A 28 1.38 11.79 33.04
CA ASN A 28 1.29 10.47 32.41
C ASN A 28 1.44 10.60 30.90
N ARG A 29 2.65 10.61 30.39
CA ARG A 29 3.01 10.85 28.99
C ARG A 29 3.92 9.76 28.43
N PRO A 30 3.91 9.53 27.12
CA PRO A 30 4.95 8.72 26.47
C PRO A 30 6.31 9.41 26.60
N LEU A 31 7.37 8.62 26.49
CA LEU A 31 8.74 9.14 26.44
C LEU A 31 8.93 10.08 25.24
N LYS A 32 9.76 11.09 25.42
CA LYS A 32 10.36 11.79 24.30
C LYS A 32 11.36 10.86 23.62
N PHE A 33 11.76 11.21 22.41
CA PHE A 33 12.67 10.35 21.65
C PHE A 33 14.04 10.23 22.33
N ASP A 34 14.59 11.35 22.80
CA ASP A 34 15.87 11.39 23.52
C ASP A 34 15.84 10.53 24.81
N GLU A 35 14.75 10.64 25.60
CA GLU A 35 14.54 9.82 26.80
C GLU A 35 14.40 8.33 26.47
N PHE A 36 13.93 8.00 25.28
CA PHE A 36 13.86 6.63 24.78
C PHE A 36 15.27 6.14 24.42
N GLU A 37 16.05 6.92 23.68
CA GLU A 37 17.42 6.57 23.30
C GLU A 37 18.33 6.33 24.51
N GLU A 38 18.20 7.15 25.55
CA GLU A 38 18.95 6.97 26.80
C GLU A 38 18.65 5.65 27.54
N ARG A 39 17.48 5.05 27.29
CA ARG A 39 17.02 3.84 27.98
C ARG A 39 17.15 2.58 27.16
N VAL A 40 17.31 2.70 25.87
CA VAL A 40 17.46 1.59 24.95
C VAL A 40 18.91 1.14 24.94
N GLY A 41 19.12 -0.14 25.23
CA GLY A 41 20.45 -0.76 25.12
C GLY A 41 20.75 -1.20 23.68
N GLN A 42 21.36 -2.35 23.54
CA GLN A 42 21.66 -2.93 22.24
C GLN A 42 20.39 -3.10 21.40
N THR A 43 20.41 -2.55 20.20
CA THR A 43 19.24 -2.53 19.30
C THR A 43 19.55 -3.26 17.99
N ILE A 44 18.59 -4.06 17.55
CA ILE A 44 18.63 -4.71 16.23
C ILE A 44 17.49 -4.14 15.41
N TYR A 45 17.84 -3.52 14.28
CA TYR A 45 16.88 -3.02 13.30
C TYR A 45 16.64 -4.09 12.25
N THR A 46 15.37 -4.38 11.95
CA THR A 46 14.98 -5.30 10.87
C THR A 46 14.10 -4.57 9.88
N SER A 47 14.57 -4.42 8.66
CA SER A 47 13.85 -3.74 7.60
C SER A 47 14.37 -4.17 6.23
N ALA A 48 13.46 -4.30 5.26
CA ALA A 48 13.83 -4.45 3.85
C ALA A 48 14.24 -3.11 3.23
N THR A 49 13.85 -2.00 3.84
CA THR A 49 14.05 -0.63 3.36
C THR A 49 14.44 0.26 4.55
N PRO A 50 15.68 0.10 5.09
CA PRO A 50 16.11 0.89 6.25
C PRO A 50 16.11 2.38 5.93
N GLY A 51 15.61 3.18 6.88
CA GLY A 51 15.63 4.64 6.81
C GLY A 51 17.00 5.23 7.18
N ASP A 52 17.10 6.54 7.12
CA ASP A 52 18.36 7.23 7.42
C ASP A 52 18.75 7.04 8.89
N TYR A 53 17.79 7.07 9.81
CA TYR A 53 18.04 6.85 11.23
C TYR A 53 18.72 5.50 11.51
N GLU A 54 18.20 4.42 10.93
CA GLU A 54 18.78 3.09 11.09
C GLU A 54 20.16 2.98 10.50
N LYS A 55 20.39 3.61 9.34
CA LYS A 55 21.70 3.62 8.67
C LYS A 55 22.75 4.40 9.47
N GLU A 56 22.36 5.54 10.03
CA GLU A 56 23.26 6.41 10.81
C GLU A 56 23.60 5.83 12.18
N ASN A 57 22.68 5.05 12.79
CA ASN A 57 22.83 4.51 14.14
C ASN A 57 23.19 3.03 14.18
N SER A 58 23.54 2.42 13.06
CA SER A 58 23.97 1.00 13.00
C SER A 58 25.47 0.90 12.80
N ASP A 59 26.14 0.19 13.68
CA ASP A 59 27.58 -0.12 13.54
C ASP A 59 27.85 -1.06 12.36
N LYS A 60 26.87 -1.94 12.04
CA LYS A 60 26.98 -2.93 10.99
C LYS A 60 25.63 -3.16 10.32
N ILE A 61 25.64 -3.15 9.00
CA ILE A 61 24.51 -3.55 8.17
C ILE A 61 24.79 -4.97 7.65
N VAL A 62 23.86 -5.89 7.91
CA VAL A 62 23.91 -7.28 7.42
C VAL A 62 22.79 -7.45 6.40
N GLU A 63 23.16 -7.79 5.18
CA GLU A 63 22.22 -8.04 4.11
C GLU A 63 21.88 -9.54 4.03
N GLN A 64 20.59 -9.85 3.99
CA GLN A 64 20.10 -11.19 3.71
C GLN A 64 19.48 -11.21 2.32
N ILE A 65 20.26 -11.61 1.33
CA ILE A 65 19.87 -11.62 -0.08
C ILE A 65 19.27 -12.97 -0.47
N ILE A 66 19.60 -14.03 0.27
CA ILE A 66 19.15 -15.39 -0.04
C ILE A 66 17.65 -15.54 0.23
N ARG A 67 16.93 -16.00 -0.81
CA ARG A 67 15.52 -16.41 -0.72
C ARG A 67 15.40 -17.94 -0.83
N PRO A 68 15.45 -18.68 0.29
CA PRO A 68 15.41 -20.15 0.27
C PRO A 68 14.13 -20.72 -0.35
N THR A 69 13.06 -19.92 -0.36
CA THR A 69 11.74 -20.29 -0.89
C THR A 69 11.67 -20.33 -2.43
N GLY A 70 12.74 -19.93 -3.14
CA GLY A 70 12.73 -19.86 -4.60
C GLY A 70 11.83 -18.75 -5.19
N LEU A 71 11.26 -17.88 -4.37
CA LEU A 71 10.47 -16.76 -4.84
C LEU A 71 11.33 -15.77 -5.60
N ILE A 72 10.92 -15.45 -6.81
CA ILE A 72 11.58 -14.45 -7.68
C ILE A 72 10.87 -13.10 -7.56
N ASP A 73 11.57 -12.04 -7.93
CA ASP A 73 10.95 -10.72 -8.04
C ASP A 73 9.96 -10.69 -9.20
N PRO A 74 8.82 -10.00 -9.06
CA PRO A 74 7.84 -9.89 -10.13
C PRO A 74 8.41 -9.08 -11.31
N VAL A 75 7.94 -9.38 -12.51
CA VAL A 75 8.23 -8.57 -13.69
C VAL A 75 7.55 -7.21 -13.54
N VAL A 76 8.31 -6.15 -13.69
CA VAL A 76 7.80 -4.77 -13.60
C VAL A 76 7.75 -4.16 -14.99
N GLU A 77 6.56 -3.76 -15.42
CA GLU A 77 6.33 -3.05 -16.67
C GLU A 77 5.83 -1.64 -16.38
N VAL A 78 6.48 -0.63 -16.96
CA VAL A 78 6.02 0.75 -16.92
C VAL A 78 5.31 1.04 -18.25
N ARG A 79 4.02 1.36 -18.15
CA ARG A 79 3.17 1.62 -19.30
C ARG A 79 2.70 3.08 -19.31
N PRO A 80 2.52 3.70 -20.48
CA PRO A 80 2.05 5.07 -20.56
C PRO A 80 0.61 5.21 -20.06
N ILE A 81 0.26 6.36 -19.49
CA ILE A 81 -1.10 6.67 -19.03
C ILE A 81 -2.10 6.63 -20.19
N THR A 82 -1.65 7.01 -21.38
CA THR A 82 -2.44 7.00 -22.59
C THR A 82 -1.61 6.45 -23.74
N GLU A 83 -1.98 5.28 -24.27
CA GLU A 83 -1.39 4.77 -25.50
C GLU A 83 -2.16 5.30 -26.71
N VAL A 84 -1.46 5.97 -27.60
CA VAL A 84 -1.99 6.31 -28.93
C VAL A 84 -1.62 5.16 -29.87
N LYS A 85 -2.53 4.23 -30.13
CA LYS A 85 -2.36 3.23 -31.19
C LYS A 85 -2.85 3.77 -32.50
N GLY A 86 -1.93 4.15 -33.40
CA GLY A 86 -2.23 4.56 -34.73
C GLY A 86 -1.18 5.50 -35.33
N ASN A 87 -1.02 5.46 -36.65
CA ASN A 87 -0.17 6.42 -37.36
C ASN A 87 -0.75 7.84 -37.20
N LEU A 88 0.06 8.77 -36.74
CA LEU A 88 -0.29 10.18 -36.57
C LEU A 88 -0.87 10.83 -37.87
N SER A 89 -0.69 10.17 -39.02
CA SER A 89 -1.11 10.67 -40.34
C SER A 89 -2.58 10.45 -40.70
N THR A 90 -3.34 9.62 -39.94
CA THR A 90 -4.72 9.27 -40.31
C THR A 90 -5.79 9.70 -39.30
N GLY A 91 -5.43 10.35 -38.21
CA GLY A 91 -6.38 10.91 -37.22
C GLY A 91 -7.31 9.91 -36.52
N LEU A 92 -7.16 8.62 -36.76
CA LEU A 92 -7.99 7.52 -36.21
C LEU A 92 -7.15 6.60 -35.29
N GLY A 93 -6.49 7.17 -34.29
CA GLY A 93 -5.84 6.40 -33.26
C GLY A 93 -6.78 6.18 -32.08
N ALA A 94 -7.13 4.94 -31.77
CA ALA A 94 -7.82 4.63 -30.53
C ALA A 94 -6.83 4.85 -29.35
N SER A 95 -7.08 5.87 -28.54
CA SER A 95 -6.35 6.12 -27.31
C SER A 95 -6.81 5.11 -26.26
N LYS A 96 -5.91 4.23 -25.82
CA LYS A 96 -6.18 3.28 -24.73
C LYS A 96 -5.72 3.94 -23.41
N SER A 97 -6.66 4.24 -22.53
CA SER A 97 -6.30 4.78 -21.20
C SER A 97 -5.71 3.69 -20.29
N GLN A 98 -4.93 4.09 -19.30
CA GLN A 98 -4.36 3.19 -18.29
C GLN A 98 -5.43 2.29 -17.61
N VAL A 99 -6.67 2.78 -17.46
CA VAL A 99 -7.77 2.03 -16.86
C VAL A 99 -8.20 0.87 -17.78
N PHE A 100 -8.33 1.10 -19.08
CA PHE A 100 -8.66 0.03 -20.03
C PHE A 100 -7.55 -0.99 -20.13
N ASP A 101 -6.29 -0.55 -20.12
CA ASP A 101 -5.15 -1.45 -20.14
C ASP A 101 -5.11 -2.31 -18.87
N PHE A 102 -5.33 -1.70 -17.70
CA PHE A 102 -5.45 -2.40 -16.43
C PHE A 102 -6.59 -3.44 -16.45
N ILE A 103 -7.75 -3.11 -17.03
CA ILE A 103 -8.88 -4.04 -17.13
C ILE A 103 -8.54 -5.24 -18.01
N ASP A 104 -7.94 -5.00 -19.18
CA ASP A 104 -7.56 -6.08 -20.10
C ASP A 104 -6.56 -7.06 -19.45
N GLU A 105 -5.58 -6.55 -18.68
CA GLU A 105 -4.65 -7.41 -17.93
C GLU A 105 -5.36 -8.12 -16.77
N THR A 106 -6.24 -7.43 -16.07
CA THR A 106 -7.05 -8.02 -14.98
C THR A 106 -7.88 -9.19 -15.49
N GLU A 107 -8.56 -9.04 -16.64
CA GLU A 107 -9.36 -10.12 -17.22
C GLU A 107 -8.51 -11.35 -17.58
N LYS A 108 -7.30 -11.15 -18.07
CA LYS A 108 -6.38 -12.27 -18.41
C LYS A 108 -6.00 -13.05 -17.15
N VAL A 109 -5.61 -12.35 -16.09
CA VAL A 109 -5.22 -12.95 -14.82
C VAL A 109 -6.39 -13.70 -14.17
N VAL A 110 -7.55 -13.05 -14.13
CA VAL A 110 -8.77 -13.64 -13.53
C VAL A 110 -9.24 -14.89 -14.30
N LYS A 111 -9.15 -14.91 -15.63
CA LYS A 111 -9.46 -16.09 -16.45
C LYS A 111 -8.56 -17.29 -16.13
N ASN A 112 -7.33 -17.04 -15.67
CA ASN A 112 -6.40 -18.07 -15.24
C ASN A 112 -6.53 -18.44 -13.75
N GLY A 113 -7.49 -17.81 -13.03
CA GLY A 113 -7.75 -18.08 -11.61
C GLY A 113 -6.95 -17.23 -10.63
N GLY A 114 -6.08 -16.37 -11.14
CA GLY A 114 -5.28 -15.43 -10.34
C GLY A 114 -6.10 -14.27 -9.77
N ARG A 115 -5.52 -13.53 -8.85
CA ARG A 115 -6.14 -12.36 -8.22
C ARG A 115 -5.32 -11.12 -8.47
N VAL A 116 -6.02 -10.00 -8.44
CA VAL A 116 -5.48 -8.70 -8.83
C VAL A 116 -5.63 -7.68 -7.71
N ILE A 117 -4.65 -6.79 -7.60
CA ILE A 117 -4.75 -5.60 -6.77
C ILE A 117 -4.54 -4.37 -7.62
N ALA A 118 -5.39 -3.37 -7.42
CA ALA A 118 -5.23 -2.03 -7.98
C ALA A 118 -4.91 -1.02 -6.87
N THR A 119 -3.90 -0.20 -7.08
CA THR A 119 -3.63 0.93 -6.19
C THR A 119 -3.96 2.25 -6.87
N THR A 120 -4.71 3.09 -6.18
CA THR A 120 -5.13 4.42 -6.65
C THR A 120 -4.60 5.51 -5.73
N LEU A 121 -4.67 6.77 -6.16
CA LEU A 121 -4.22 7.93 -5.38
C LEU A 121 -5.21 8.34 -4.30
N THR A 122 -6.50 8.24 -4.59
CA THR A 122 -7.56 8.76 -3.72
C THR A 122 -8.63 7.70 -3.45
N LYS A 123 -9.35 7.87 -2.34
CA LYS A 123 -10.47 7.01 -1.96
C LYS A 123 -11.55 7.00 -3.05
N LYS A 124 -11.91 8.18 -3.55
CA LYS A 124 -12.90 8.31 -4.62
C LYS A 124 -12.50 7.54 -5.87
N MET A 125 -11.23 7.64 -6.30
CA MET A 125 -10.75 6.84 -7.42
C MET A 125 -10.84 5.34 -7.15
N ALA A 126 -10.64 4.88 -5.90
CA ALA A 126 -10.77 3.47 -5.56
C ALA A 126 -12.22 3.00 -5.67
N GLU A 127 -13.16 3.79 -5.18
CA GLU A 127 -14.59 3.52 -5.28
C GLU A 127 -15.04 3.52 -6.73
N ASP A 128 -14.78 4.60 -7.48
CA ASP A 128 -15.14 4.75 -8.90
C ASP A 128 -14.55 3.61 -9.76
N LEU A 129 -13.29 3.23 -9.53
CA LEU A 129 -12.65 2.13 -10.26
C LEU A 129 -13.28 0.79 -9.90
N SER A 130 -13.60 0.54 -8.63
CA SER A 130 -14.26 -0.69 -8.21
C SER A 130 -15.63 -0.85 -8.84
N GLU A 131 -16.43 0.22 -8.90
CA GLU A 131 -17.73 0.22 -9.57
C GLU A 131 -17.58 -0.04 -11.07
N TYR A 132 -16.65 0.65 -11.72
CA TYR A 132 -16.39 0.46 -13.15
C TYR A 132 -15.93 -0.97 -13.50
N LEU A 133 -15.09 -1.58 -12.66
CA LEU A 133 -14.70 -2.99 -12.81
C LEU A 133 -15.91 -3.93 -12.68
N LYS A 134 -16.81 -3.66 -11.74
CA LYS A 134 -18.07 -4.42 -11.57
C LYS A 134 -18.96 -4.32 -12.81
N GLU A 135 -19.10 -3.15 -13.41
CA GLU A 135 -19.81 -2.95 -14.67
C GLU A 135 -19.21 -3.74 -15.83
N LYS A 136 -17.89 -3.96 -15.83
CA LYS A 136 -17.18 -4.80 -16.80
C LYS A 136 -17.21 -6.29 -16.48
N GLY A 137 -17.90 -6.71 -15.41
CA GLY A 137 -18.06 -8.11 -15.03
C GLY A 137 -16.92 -8.66 -14.15
N VAL A 138 -15.98 -7.84 -13.72
CA VAL A 138 -14.94 -8.22 -12.75
C VAL A 138 -15.50 -8.09 -11.34
N LYS A 139 -15.39 -9.13 -10.53
CA LYS A 139 -15.81 -9.07 -9.12
C LYS A 139 -14.77 -8.26 -8.33
N ALA A 140 -14.97 -6.97 -8.26
CA ALA A 140 -14.09 -6.05 -7.58
C ALA A 140 -14.67 -5.59 -6.24
N GLU A 141 -13.80 -5.28 -5.29
CA GLU A 141 -14.17 -4.59 -4.05
C GLU A 141 -13.11 -3.56 -3.71
N TYR A 142 -13.49 -2.51 -2.98
CA TYR A 142 -12.55 -1.47 -2.59
C TYR A 142 -12.23 -1.51 -1.09
N LEU A 143 -11.05 -1.01 -0.75
CA LEU A 143 -10.57 -0.96 0.62
C LEU A 143 -9.81 0.36 0.87
N HIS A 144 -10.22 1.15 1.85
CA HIS A 144 -9.54 2.37 2.29
C HIS A 144 -9.63 2.59 3.80
N SER A 145 -9.01 3.66 4.30
CA SER A 145 -8.85 3.91 5.74
C SER A 145 -10.15 4.19 6.51
N GLU A 146 -11.26 4.50 5.83
CA GLU A 146 -12.55 4.76 6.48
C GLU A 146 -13.39 3.51 6.68
N ILE A 147 -13.01 2.39 6.05
CA ILE A 147 -13.69 1.11 6.26
C ILE A 147 -13.39 0.62 7.68
N LYS A 148 -14.42 0.24 8.40
CA LYS A 148 -14.29 -0.28 9.77
C LYS A 148 -13.44 -1.52 9.81
N THR A 149 -12.72 -1.74 10.91
CA THR A 149 -11.78 -2.85 11.05
C THR A 149 -12.42 -4.21 10.82
N ILE A 150 -13.67 -4.40 11.27
CA ILE A 150 -14.40 -5.67 11.09
C ILE A 150 -14.68 -5.91 9.61
N ASP A 151 -15.24 -4.90 8.92
CA ASP A 151 -15.56 -4.98 7.50
C ASP A 151 -14.30 -5.23 6.66
N ARG A 152 -13.16 -4.64 7.07
CA ARG A 152 -11.85 -4.86 6.45
C ARG A 152 -11.43 -6.33 6.53
N ILE A 153 -11.61 -6.97 7.68
CA ILE A 153 -11.27 -8.39 7.86
C ILE A 153 -12.16 -9.25 6.96
N ASP A 154 -13.44 -8.93 6.88
CA ASP A 154 -14.39 -9.65 6.03
C ASP A 154 -14.07 -9.50 4.53
N ILE A 155 -13.74 -8.29 4.08
CA ILE A 155 -13.32 -8.04 2.69
C ILE A 155 -12.08 -8.87 2.35
N LEU A 156 -11.03 -8.82 3.19
CA LEU A 156 -9.80 -9.58 2.96
C LEU A 156 -10.02 -11.09 2.99
N THR A 157 -10.83 -11.58 3.94
CA THR A 157 -11.19 -12.98 4.02
C THR A 157 -11.96 -13.45 2.77
N ASN A 158 -12.88 -12.64 2.29
CA ASN A 158 -13.65 -12.92 1.10
C ASN A 158 -12.81 -12.87 -0.17
N PHE A 159 -11.84 -11.94 -0.24
CA PHE A 159 -10.86 -11.88 -1.31
C PHE A 159 -10.00 -13.15 -1.37
N ARG A 160 -9.48 -13.60 -0.23
CA ARG A 160 -8.72 -14.86 -0.14
C ARG A 160 -9.55 -16.07 -0.53
N LYS A 161 -10.85 -16.10 -0.18
CA LYS A 161 -11.79 -17.17 -0.55
C LYS A 161 -12.24 -17.10 -2.01
N GLY A 162 -11.85 -16.08 -2.78
CA GLY A 162 -12.22 -15.96 -4.19
C GLY A 162 -13.61 -15.42 -4.46
N LYS A 163 -14.21 -14.75 -3.51
CA LYS A 163 -15.47 -14.04 -3.76
C LYS A 163 -15.26 -12.77 -4.60
N PHE A 164 -14.06 -12.20 -4.54
CA PHE A 164 -13.62 -11.07 -5.34
C PHE A 164 -12.38 -11.46 -6.13
N ASP A 165 -12.27 -10.95 -7.33
CA ASP A 165 -11.15 -11.18 -8.24
C ASP A 165 -10.15 -10.02 -8.18
N CYS A 166 -10.64 -8.81 -7.90
CA CYS A 166 -9.85 -7.60 -7.81
C CYS A 166 -10.11 -6.84 -6.51
N LEU A 167 -9.05 -6.43 -5.83
CA LEU A 167 -9.11 -5.55 -4.67
C LEU A 167 -8.53 -4.19 -5.04
N VAL A 168 -9.35 -3.15 -4.93
CA VAL A 168 -8.95 -1.77 -5.27
C VAL A 168 -8.71 -0.98 -4.00
N GLY A 169 -7.63 -0.21 -3.93
CA GLY A 169 -7.47 0.65 -2.77
C GLY A 169 -6.37 1.69 -2.82
N VAL A 170 -6.39 2.54 -1.80
CA VAL A 170 -5.41 3.61 -1.59
C VAL A 170 -4.34 3.11 -0.63
N ASN A 171 -3.11 2.93 -1.11
CA ASN A 171 -1.99 2.55 -0.26
C ASN A 171 -2.23 1.33 0.66
N LEU A 172 -3.03 0.38 0.19
CA LEU A 172 -3.50 -0.77 0.97
C LEU A 172 -2.40 -1.71 1.43
N LEU A 173 -1.29 -1.73 0.73
CA LEU A 173 -0.34 -2.83 0.73
C LEU A 173 0.94 -2.53 1.50
N ARG A 174 0.91 -1.53 2.38
CA ARG A 174 2.13 -1.09 3.04
C ARG A 174 2.68 -2.07 4.05
N GLU A 175 1.84 -2.59 4.94
CA GLU A 175 2.29 -3.48 6.01
C GLU A 175 1.20 -4.49 6.39
N GLY A 176 1.61 -5.70 6.77
CA GLY A 176 0.76 -6.68 7.43
C GLY A 176 -0.23 -7.45 6.55
N LEU A 177 -0.27 -7.24 5.24
CA LEU A 177 -1.08 -8.05 4.34
C LEU A 177 -0.21 -9.08 3.61
N ASP A 178 -0.50 -10.33 3.85
CA ASP A 178 0.06 -11.46 3.13
C ASP A 178 -1.03 -12.07 2.25
N LEU A 179 -0.92 -11.84 0.94
CA LEU A 179 -1.89 -12.26 -0.07
C LEU A 179 -1.16 -13.05 -1.17
N PRO A 180 -0.82 -14.31 -0.90
CA PRO A 180 -0.08 -15.14 -1.87
C PRO A 180 -0.87 -15.42 -3.15
N GLU A 181 -2.18 -15.22 -3.12
CA GLU A 181 -3.06 -15.43 -4.26
C GLU A 181 -2.97 -14.31 -5.32
N VAL A 182 -2.24 -13.22 -5.02
CA VAL A 182 -2.10 -12.06 -5.91
C VAL A 182 -1.01 -12.30 -6.94
N GLU A 183 -1.37 -12.29 -8.20
CA GLU A 183 -0.47 -12.49 -9.34
C GLU A 183 -0.19 -11.19 -10.11
N PHE A 184 -1.09 -10.22 -10.02
CA PHE A 184 -0.95 -8.95 -10.73
C PHE A 184 -1.28 -7.77 -9.83
N ILE A 185 -0.43 -6.73 -9.92
CA ILE A 185 -0.64 -5.45 -9.22
C ILE A 185 -0.57 -4.32 -10.22
N GLY A 186 -1.67 -3.59 -10.36
CA GLY A 186 -1.73 -2.36 -11.13
C GLY A 186 -1.56 -1.13 -10.25
N ILE A 187 -0.55 -0.33 -10.55
CA ILE A 187 -0.32 0.95 -9.87
C ILE A 187 -0.74 2.07 -10.84
N LEU A 188 -1.94 2.60 -10.64
CA LEU A 188 -2.48 3.67 -11.48
C LEU A 188 -1.88 5.02 -11.11
N ASP A 189 -1.67 5.88 -12.11
CA ASP A 189 -1.04 7.19 -11.94
C ASP A 189 0.29 7.10 -11.15
N ALA A 190 1.16 6.16 -11.51
CA ALA A 190 2.41 5.89 -10.81
C ALA A 190 3.41 7.06 -10.88
N ASP A 191 3.26 7.93 -11.87
CA ASP A 191 4.04 9.14 -12.11
C ASP A 191 3.66 10.30 -11.16
N LYS A 192 2.50 10.23 -10.53
CA LYS A 192 2.04 11.29 -9.63
C LYS A 192 2.60 11.09 -8.23
N GLU A 193 3.34 12.09 -7.77
CA GLU A 193 3.73 12.18 -6.37
C GLU A 193 2.48 12.30 -5.47
N GLY A 194 2.53 11.66 -4.32
CA GLY A 194 1.42 11.68 -3.38
C GLY A 194 1.84 11.23 -2.00
N PHE A 195 0.99 11.53 -1.01
CA PHE A 195 1.17 10.99 0.32
C PHE A 195 1.27 9.47 0.25
N LEU A 196 2.43 8.94 0.67
CA LEU A 196 2.69 7.50 0.68
C LEU A 196 3.05 6.88 -0.70
N ARG A 197 3.53 7.64 -1.67
CA ARG A 197 4.06 7.20 -2.95
C ARG A 197 5.54 7.58 -3.13
N SER A 198 6.37 7.21 -2.16
CA SER A 198 7.83 7.23 -2.31
C SER A 198 8.31 5.96 -3.01
N ASP A 199 9.55 5.97 -3.51
CA ASP A 199 10.21 4.81 -4.12
C ASP A 199 10.10 3.57 -3.22
N THR A 200 10.37 3.74 -1.92
CA THR A 200 10.22 2.70 -0.91
C THR A 200 8.81 2.10 -0.88
N SER A 201 7.78 2.95 -0.97
CA SER A 201 6.39 2.48 -0.97
C SER A 201 6.02 1.70 -2.23
N LEU A 202 6.53 2.14 -3.39
CA LEU A 202 6.32 1.45 -4.66
C LEU A 202 7.02 0.10 -4.65
N ILE A 203 8.26 0.01 -4.20
CA ILE A 203 9.01 -1.24 -4.07
C ILE A 203 8.28 -2.22 -3.13
N GLN A 204 7.79 -1.76 -1.99
CA GLN A 204 7.01 -2.59 -1.07
C GLN A 204 5.70 -3.10 -1.70
N THR A 205 5.04 -2.26 -2.50
CA THR A 205 3.82 -2.65 -3.22
C THR A 205 4.11 -3.70 -4.28
N ILE A 206 5.13 -3.47 -5.11
CA ILE A 206 5.58 -4.40 -6.15
C ILE A 206 5.93 -5.77 -5.56
N GLY A 207 6.65 -5.79 -4.43
CA GLY A 207 7.05 -7.01 -3.74
C GLY A 207 5.88 -7.87 -3.23
N ARG A 208 4.65 -7.39 -3.25
CA ARG A 208 3.46 -8.20 -2.91
C ARG A 208 3.09 -9.19 -4.01
N ALA A 209 3.43 -8.92 -5.26
CA ALA A 209 3.26 -9.88 -6.36
C ALA A 209 4.34 -10.96 -6.40
N ALA A 210 5.42 -10.84 -5.62
CA ALA A 210 6.52 -11.80 -5.56
C ALA A 210 6.26 -13.04 -4.68
N ARG A 211 5.00 -13.37 -4.38
CA ARG A 211 4.66 -14.39 -3.39
C ARG A 211 4.04 -15.65 -3.97
N ASN A 212 3.86 -15.70 -5.27
CA ASN A 212 3.38 -16.86 -5.98
C ASN A 212 4.53 -17.50 -6.79
N ILE A 213 4.74 -18.80 -6.61
CA ILE A 213 5.62 -19.61 -7.47
C ILE A 213 4.66 -20.35 -8.41
N LEU A 214 4.56 -19.90 -9.64
CA LEU A 214 3.93 -20.66 -10.72
C LEU A 214 4.88 -21.68 -11.29
#